data_578574fa35721dd21d670ec8b8db796e
#
_entry.id   578574fa35721dd21d670ec8b8db796e
#
_cell.length_a   1.000
_cell.length_b   1.000
_cell.length_c   1.000
_cell.angle_alpha   90.00
_cell.angle_beta   90.00
_cell.angle_gamma   90.00
#
_symmetry.space_group_name_H-M   'P 1'
#
loop_
_entity.id
_entity.type
_entity.pdbx_description
1 polymer ?
#
loop_
_entity_poly.entity_id
_entity_poly.type
_entity_poly.pdbx_seq_one_letter_code
_entity_poly.pdbx_strand_id
1 'polypeptide(L)'
;MMLSEACTNVIEHADDGADYTVRATIRDRRCLIKVIDDGQGFDAGRVPEPDPSDERGRGLLIMRSLADDVRFRGSAEDGALVSLEKRLSYGEGSLGGLLVAESGDTDMTESDPELEELASRLFAAARAGDTDLLVAYVDAGVPPDLSNDKGDTLLMLAAYHGHAGTVRALTARGADPERANDRGQLPLAGAVFKKEPDTVRALLDAGADPRAGIPTAVETARMFGHAEFLAWFGEPAGPSDTPPPG
;
A
#
# COMPACT_ATOMS: atom_id res chain seq x y z
N MET A 1 8.21 7.90 1.61
CA MET A 1 9.07 9.09 1.51
C MET A 1 10.57 8.77 1.52
N MET A 2 11.18 8.19 2.56
CA MET A 2 12.60 7.82 2.59
C MET A 2 13.00 6.82 1.48
N LEU A 3 12.24 5.74 1.31
CA LEU A 3 12.47 4.75 0.27
C LEU A 3 12.20 5.33 -1.13
N SER A 4 11.13 6.10 -1.27
CA SER A 4 10.78 6.79 -2.51
C SER A 4 11.93 7.69 -2.98
N GLU A 5 12.53 8.47 -2.07
CA GLU A 5 13.64 9.35 -2.37
C GLU A 5 14.91 8.59 -2.77
N ALA A 6 15.20 7.50 -2.05
CA ALA A 6 16.33 6.63 -2.41
C ALA A 6 16.17 6.03 -3.81
N CYS A 7 14.96 5.57 -4.16
CA CYS A 7 14.67 5.02 -5.49
C CYS A 7 14.72 6.12 -6.57
N THR A 8 14.19 7.32 -6.29
CA THR A 8 14.24 8.45 -7.23
C THR A 8 15.68 8.84 -7.55
N ASN A 9 16.55 8.93 -6.53
CA ASN A 9 17.96 9.24 -6.75
C ASN A 9 18.68 8.18 -7.60
N VAL A 10 18.36 6.90 -7.42
CA VAL A 10 18.92 5.82 -8.27
C VAL A 10 18.42 5.98 -9.70
N ILE A 11 17.10 6.22 -9.91
CA ILE A 11 16.51 6.38 -11.25
C ILE A 11 17.05 7.62 -11.97
N GLU A 12 17.24 8.75 -11.26
CA GLU A 12 17.76 9.99 -11.87
C GLU A 12 19.25 9.93 -12.24
N HIS A 13 20.01 9.05 -11.58
CA HIS A 13 21.46 8.94 -11.76
C HIS A 13 21.92 7.61 -12.36
N ALA A 14 20.98 6.66 -12.59
CA ALA A 14 21.26 5.44 -13.32
C ALA A 14 21.29 5.72 -14.83
N ASP A 15 22.14 5.01 -15.56
CA ASP A 15 22.14 5.03 -17.03
C ASP A 15 20.80 4.49 -17.57
N ASP A 16 20.35 5.04 -18.73
CA ASP A 16 19.12 4.59 -19.40
C ASP A 16 19.14 3.06 -19.62
N GLY A 17 18.29 2.35 -18.84
CA GLY A 17 18.12 0.90 -18.94
C GLY A 17 18.83 0.08 -17.86
N ALA A 18 19.40 0.69 -16.82
CA ALA A 18 19.94 -0.04 -15.66
C ALA A 18 18.79 -0.52 -14.74
N ASP A 19 18.86 -1.78 -14.35
CA ASP A 19 17.98 -2.36 -13.33
C ASP A 19 18.48 -2.01 -11.94
N TYR A 20 17.56 -1.80 -11.00
CA TYR A 20 17.91 -1.64 -9.60
C TYR A 20 17.13 -2.60 -8.71
N THR A 21 17.78 -3.06 -7.65
CA THR A 21 17.20 -3.96 -6.67
C THR A 21 17.00 -3.23 -5.33
N VAL A 22 15.80 -3.29 -4.79
CA VAL A 22 15.50 -2.81 -3.43
C VAL A 22 15.32 -4.00 -2.51
N ARG A 23 16.13 -4.08 -1.46
CA ARG A 23 16.03 -5.11 -0.43
C ARG A 23 15.78 -4.45 0.92
N ALA A 24 14.67 -4.79 1.56
CA ALA A 24 14.37 -4.40 2.93
C ALA A 24 14.53 -5.60 3.87
N THR A 25 15.23 -5.40 4.97
CA THR A 25 15.45 -6.44 6.00
C THR A 25 15.14 -5.84 7.37
N ILE A 26 14.36 -6.52 8.17
CA ILE A 26 14.06 -6.11 9.55
C ILE A 26 14.67 -7.16 10.48
N ARG A 27 15.58 -6.72 11.36
CA ARG A 27 16.21 -7.55 12.40
C ARG A 27 16.41 -6.72 13.67
N ASP A 28 16.23 -7.32 14.84
CA ASP A 28 16.55 -6.70 16.13
C ASP A 28 16.03 -5.27 16.29
N ARG A 29 14.79 -5.02 15.87
CA ARG A 29 14.18 -3.66 15.83
C ARG A 29 14.93 -2.69 14.92
N ARG A 30 15.61 -3.17 13.91
CA ARG A 30 16.25 -2.35 12.87
C ARG A 30 15.69 -2.70 11.51
N CYS A 31 15.28 -1.70 10.77
CA CYS A 31 14.94 -1.82 9.36
C CYS A 31 16.18 -1.40 8.55
N LEU A 32 16.73 -2.32 7.78
CA LEU A 32 17.81 -2.08 6.84
C LEU A 32 17.25 -2.12 5.42
N ILE A 33 17.33 -1.01 4.72
CA ILE A 33 16.93 -0.91 3.32
C ILE A 33 18.19 -0.74 2.49
N LYS A 34 18.36 -1.59 1.48
CA LYS A 34 19.45 -1.50 0.49
C LYS A 34 18.84 -1.24 -0.87
N VAL A 35 19.33 -0.21 -1.54
CA VAL A 35 19.05 0.06 -2.95
C VAL A 35 20.34 -0.19 -3.69
N ILE A 36 20.32 -1.14 -4.60
CA ILE A 36 21.47 -1.63 -5.36
C ILE A 36 21.19 -1.31 -6.82
N ASP A 37 22.10 -0.61 -7.46
CA ASP A 37 22.08 -0.27 -8.87
C ASP A 37 23.26 -1.00 -9.54
N ASP A 38 23.00 -1.69 -10.65
CA ASP A 38 24.02 -2.43 -11.44
C ASP A 38 24.68 -1.56 -12.51
N GLY A 39 24.43 -0.21 -12.49
CA GLY A 39 25.00 0.76 -13.42
C GLY A 39 26.47 1.09 -13.14
N GLN A 40 26.97 2.12 -13.82
CA GLN A 40 28.29 2.70 -13.52
C GLN A 40 28.21 3.42 -12.18
N GLY A 41 28.75 2.81 -11.14
CA GLY A 41 28.73 3.34 -9.78
C GLY A 41 29.24 4.79 -9.66
N PHE A 42 29.02 5.40 -8.54
CA PHE A 42 29.48 6.77 -8.25
C PHE A 42 30.61 6.77 -7.21
N ASP A 43 31.43 7.83 -7.26
CA ASP A 43 32.46 8.03 -6.24
C ASP A 43 31.83 8.52 -4.92
N ALA A 44 31.68 7.61 -3.96
CA ALA A 44 31.09 7.91 -2.66
C ALA A 44 31.85 9.03 -1.88
N GLY A 45 33.12 9.28 -2.20
CA GLY A 45 33.91 10.38 -1.65
C GLY A 45 33.58 11.74 -2.24
N ARG A 46 32.82 11.80 -3.34
CA ARG A 46 32.39 13.02 -4.03
C ARG A 46 30.93 13.39 -3.80
N VAL A 47 30.20 12.67 -2.94
CA VAL A 47 28.84 13.06 -2.56
C VAL A 47 28.94 14.37 -1.78
N PRO A 48 28.53 15.53 -2.35
CA PRO A 48 28.64 16.81 -1.67
C PRO A 48 27.78 16.81 -0.41
N GLU A 49 28.26 17.49 0.64
CA GLU A 49 27.37 17.79 1.76
C GLU A 49 26.19 18.61 1.25
N PRO A 50 24.94 18.16 1.53
CA PRO A 50 23.76 18.83 0.99
C PRO A 50 23.64 20.24 1.53
N ASP A 51 23.57 21.24 0.65
CA ASP A 51 23.26 22.62 1.01
C ASP A 51 21.73 22.73 1.22
N PRO A 52 21.27 23.19 2.41
CA PRO A 52 19.84 23.34 2.68
C PRO A 52 19.11 24.32 1.74
N SER A 53 19.84 25.17 1.04
CA SER A 53 19.29 26.15 0.09
C SER A 53 19.19 25.64 -1.34
N ASP A 54 19.82 24.49 -1.67
CA ASP A 54 19.76 23.90 -3.02
C ASP A 54 18.53 23.00 -3.17
N GLU A 55 17.79 23.15 -4.25
CA GLU A 55 16.68 22.25 -4.57
C GLU A 55 17.15 20.85 -4.94
N ARG A 56 18.35 20.73 -5.46
CA ARG A 56 19.07 19.47 -5.70
C ARG A 56 19.78 19.04 -4.42
N GLY A 57 19.46 17.89 -3.88
CA GLY A 57 20.06 17.37 -2.63
C GLY A 57 19.10 17.26 -1.46
N ARG A 58 17.86 17.75 -1.58
CA ARG A 58 16.82 17.57 -0.54
C ARG A 58 16.56 16.10 -0.21
N GLY A 59 16.67 15.21 -1.22
CA GLY A 59 16.53 13.77 -1.02
C GLY A 59 17.50 13.20 -0.03
N LEU A 60 18.76 13.60 -0.11
CA LEU A 60 19.79 13.17 0.84
C LEU A 60 19.53 13.69 2.26
N LEU A 61 19.06 14.94 2.39
CA LEU A 61 18.65 15.50 3.69
C LEU A 61 17.45 14.75 4.26
N ILE A 62 16.45 14.42 3.44
CA ILE A 62 15.29 13.64 3.85
C ILE A 62 15.71 12.25 4.30
N MET A 63 16.55 11.55 3.55
CA MET A 63 17.06 10.25 3.95
C MET A 63 17.82 10.31 5.28
N ARG A 64 18.70 11.29 5.46
CA ARG A 64 19.44 11.49 6.72
C ARG A 64 18.56 11.92 7.90
N SER A 65 17.45 12.62 7.64
CA SER A 65 16.52 13.03 8.71
C SER A 65 15.61 11.89 9.17
N LEU A 66 15.33 10.93 8.30
CA LEU A 66 14.41 9.83 8.56
C LEU A 66 15.11 8.53 8.96
N ALA A 67 16.33 8.29 8.48
CA ALA A 67 17.15 7.14 8.87
C ALA A 67 18.06 7.49 10.07
N ASP A 68 18.42 6.48 10.85
CA ASP A 68 19.39 6.64 11.94
C ASP A 68 20.84 6.53 11.40
N ASP A 69 21.03 5.82 10.27
CA ASP A 69 22.30 5.74 9.55
C ASP A 69 22.05 5.65 8.04
N VAL A 70 22.87 6.32 7.26
CA VAL A 70 22.82 6.33 5.79
C VAL A 70 24.22 6.12 5.27
N ARG A 71 24.44 5.05 4.51
CA ARG A 71 25.75 4.72 3.91
C ARG A 71 25.63 4.64 2.41
N PHE A 72 26.57 5.24 1.74
CA PHE A 72 26.75 5.17 0.31
C PHE A 72 28.02 4.35 0.03
N ARG A 73 27.92 3.38 -0.86
CA ARG A 73 29.06 2.67 -1.42
C ARG A 73 28.85 2.65 -2.93
N GLY A 74 29.92 2.88 -3.66
CA GLY A 74 29.93 2.79 -5.10
C GLY A 74 31.35 2.57 -5.55
N SER A 75 31.53 1.75 -6.59
CA SER A 75 32.75 1.67 -7.36
C SER A 75 32.37 1.70 -8.83
N ALA A 76 33.28 2.11 -9.68
CA ALA A 76 33.07 2.15 -11.14
C ALA A 76 32.87 0.74 -11.74
N GLU A 77 33.08 -0.33 -10.97
CA GLU A 77 32.99 -1.72 -11.41
C GLU A 77 31.81 -2.48 -10.79
N ASP A 78 31.28 -2.03 -9.63
CA ASP A 78 30.30 -2.78 -8.83
C ASP A 78 28.94 -2.06 -8.67
N GLY A 79 28.71 -0.97 -9.39
CA GLY A 79 27.48 -0.21 -9.30
C GLY A 79 27.37 0.65 -8.03
N ALA A 80 26.19 1.13 -7.70
CA ALA A 80 25.89 1.97 -6.55
C ALA A 80 25.07 1.21 -5.49
N LEU A 81 25.46 1.35 -4.24
CA LEU A 81 24.74 0.80 -3.09
C LEU A 81 24.40 1.91 -2.10
N VAL A 82 23.11 2.15 -1.89
CA VAL A 82 22.61 3.00 -0.79
C VAL A 82 22.04 2.10 0.29
N SER A 83 22.58 2.21 1.51
CA SER A 83 22.07 1.51 2.69
C SER A 83 21.49 2.50 3.68
N LEU A 84 20.22 2.29 4.06
CA LEU A 84 19.49 3.09 5.03
C LEU A 84 19.17 2.21 6.23
N GLU A 85 19.55 2.62 7.42
CA GLU A 85 19.21 1.92 8.66
C GLU A 85 18.28 2.77 9.51
N LYS A 86 17.18 2.17 9.99
CA LYS A 86 16.22 2.80 10.89
C LYS A 86 15.93 1.89 12.07
N ARG A 87 16.10 2.38 13.27
CA ARG A 87 15.65 1.70 14.49
C ARG A 87 14.14 1.82 14.60
N LEU A 88 13.47 0.68 14.77
CA LEU A 88 12.03 0.61 14.92
C LEU A 88 11.66 0.66 16.41
N SER A 89 10.72 1.54 16.75
CA SER A 89 10.08 1.56 18.06
C SER A 89 8.66 1.03 17.91
N TYR A 90 8.35 -0.07 18.55
CA TYR A 90 7.01 -0.64 18.58
C TYR A 90 6.32 -0.24 19.89
N GLY A 91 5.04 0.14 19.82
CA GLY A 91 4.22 0.31 21.01
C GLY A 91 4.04 -1.02 21.76
N GLU A 92 3.84 -0.96 23.08
CA GLU A 92 3.51 -2.15 23.87
C GLU A 92 2.23 -2.79 23.33
N GLY A 93 2.27 -4.12 23.07
CA GLY A 93 1.14 -4.86 22.50
C GLY A 93 0.97 -4.75 20.97
N SER A 94 1.87 -4.04 20.27
CA SER A 94 1.84 -4.02 18.82
C SER A 94 2.33 -5.35 18.23
N LEU A 95 1.80 -5.72 17.05
CA LEU A 95 2.22 -6.94 16.35
C LEU A 95 3.74 -6.98 16.12
N GLY A 96 4.33 -5.84 15.75
CA GLY A 96 5.79 -5.73 15.60
C GLY A 96 6.55 -5.96 16.90
N GLY A 97 5.99 -5.56 18.05
CA GLY A 97 6.55 -5.85 19.37
C GLY A 97 6.47 -7.34 19.75
N LEU A 98 5.38 -8.02 19.39
CA LEU A 98 5.19 -9.45 19.60
C LEU A 98 6.13 -10.29 18.72
N LEU A 99 6.24 -9.96 17.44
CA LEU A 99 7.12 -10.66 16.49
C LEU A 99 8.60 -10.57 16.87
N VAL A 100 9.05 -9.43 17.42
CA VAL A 100 10.44 -9.26 17.88
C VAL A 100 10.72 -10.01 19.18
N ALA A 101 9.71 -10.23 20.02
CA ALA A 101 9.87 -10.96 21.27
C ALA A 101 10.07 -12.48 21.06
N GLU A 102 9.60 -13.03 19.95
CA GLU A 102 9.68 -14.45 19.61
C GLU A 102 10.84 -14.80 18.64
N SER A 103 11.33 -13.84 17.87
CA SER A 103 12.42 -14.06 16.90
C SER A 103 13.80 -13.93 17.53
N GLY A 104 14.31 -14.99 18.14
CA GLY A 104 15.72 -15.21 18.29
C GLY A 104 16.34 -15.51 16.92
N ASP A 105 17.18 -14.58 16.45
CA ASP A 105 18.20 -14.75 15.41
C ASP A 105 17.87 -15.67 14.21
N THR A 106 16.86 -15.31 13.40
CA THR A 106 16.56 -16.03 12.15
C THR A 106 16.89 -15.14 10.94
N ASP A 107 17.69 -15.68 10.03
CA ASP A 107 18.06 -15.02 8.76
C ASP A 107 16.85 -14.92 7.83
N MET A 108 16.16 -13.75 7.83
CA MET A 108 14.99 -13.51 6.99
C MET A 108 15.39 -13.18 5.54
N THR A 109 16.11 -14.09 4.90
CA THR A 109 16.28 -14.12 3.43
C THR A 109 15.21 -14.97 2.74
N GLU A 110 14.44 -15.76 3.53
CA GLU A 110 13.23 -16.45 3.10
C GLU A 110 12.04 -15.72 3.73
N SER A 111 10.96 -15.53 2.97
CA SER A 111 9.68 -15.04 3.49
C SER A 111 9.34 -15.85 4.74
N ASP A 112 9.09 -15.16 5.87
CA ASP A 112 8.76 -15.86 7.11
C ASP A 112 7.42 -16.59 6.89
N PRO A 113 7.41 -17.95 6.91
CA PRO A 113 6.21 -18.71 6.63
C PRO A 113 5.05 -18.34 7.57
N GLU A 114 5.36 -17.95 8.81
CA GLU A 114 4.36 -17.53 9.80
C GLU A 114 3.74 -16.18 9.43
N LEU A 115 4.52 -15.26 8.87
CA LEU A 115 4.03 -13.97 8.40
C LEU A 115 3.17 -14.12 7.15
N GLU A 116 3.56 -15.01 6.22
CA GLU A 116 2.75 -15.34 5.04
C GLU A 116 1.44 -16.02 5.43
N GLU A 117 1.48 -16.94 6.39
CA GLU A 117 0.29 -17.60 6.91
C GLU A 117 -0.64 -16.59 7.60
N LEU A 118 -0.08 -15.68 8.41
CA LEU A 118 -0.84 -14.61 9.05
C LEU A 118 -1.50 -13.70 7.99
N ALA A 119 -0.75 -13.23 7.00
CA ALA A 119 -1.28 -12.40 5.93
C ALA A 119 -2.40 -13.12 5.17
N SER A 120 -2.19 -14.39 4.79
CA SER A 120 -3.18 -15.24 4.14
C SER A 120 -4.45 -15.38 4.98
N ARG A 121 -4.31 -15.55 6.29
CA ARG A 121 -5.42 -15.65 7.25
C ARG A 121 -6.20 -14.34 7.33
N LEU A 122 -5.53 -13.17 7.35
CA LEU A 122 -6.20 -11.87 7.37
C LEU A 122 -6.96 -11.59 6.06
N PHE A 123 -6.38 -11.92 4.90
CA PHE A 123 -7.10 -11.82 3.63
C PHE A 123 -8.27 -12.79 3.53
N ALA A 124 -8.17 -13.99 4.10
CA ALA A 124 -9.29 -14.92 4.19
C ALA A 124 -10.40 -14.37 5.11
N ALA A 125 -10.04 -13.79 6.25
CA ALA A 125 -10.96 -13.12 7.17
C ALA A 125 -11.70 -11.95 6.51
N ALA A 126 -11.01 -11.13 5.70
CA ALA A 126 -11.62 -10.05 4.95
C ALA A 126 -12.66 -10.55 3.93
N ARG A 127 -12.36 -11.64 3.23
CA ARG A 127 -13.31 -12.30 2.32
C ARG A 127 -14.50 -12.94 3.02
N ALA A 128 -14.31 -13.40 4.25
CA ALA A 128 -15.35 -14.04 5.07
C ALA A 128 -16.17 -13.04 5.89
N GLY A 129 -15.71 -11.79 6.04
CA GLY A 129 -16.33 -10.77 6.88
C GLY A 129 -16.12 -10.98 8.37
N ASP A 130 -15.02 -11.65 8.76
CA ASP A 130 -14.63 -11.83 10.16
C ASP A 130 -14.10 -10.51 10.72
N THR A 131 -15.04 -9.64 11.07
CA THR A 131 -14.76 -8.27 11.54
C THR A 131 -13.97 -8.29 12.85
N ASP A 132 -14.32 -9.18 13.77
CA ASP A 132 -13.70 -9.22 15.10
C ASP A 132 -12.22 -9.57 15.00
N LEU A 133 -11.87 -10.55 14.17
CA LEU A 133 -10.48 -10.92 13.93
C LEU A 133 -9.71 -9.78 13.27
N LEU A 134 -10.24 -9.16 12.22
CA LEU A 134 -9.57 -8.05 11.53
C LEU A 134 -9.35 -6.85 12.44
N VAL A 135 -10.36 -6.49 13.21
CA VAL A 135 -10.31 -5.40 14.20
C VAL A 135 -9.23 -5.67 15.24
N ALA A 136 -9.18 -6.88 15.79
CA ALA A 136 -8.20 -7.24 16.79
C ALA A 136 -6.76 -7.10 16.26
N TYR A 137 -6.51 -7.51 15.02
CA TYR A 137 -5.18 -7.39 14.41
C TYR A 137 -4.82 -5.95 14.03
N VAL A 138 -5.78 -5.15 13.50
CA VAL A 138 -5.54 -3.74 13.19
C VAL A 138 -5.28 -2.96 14.49
N ASP A 139 -6.04 -3.20 15.55
CA ASP A 139 -5.84 -2.58 16.86
C ASP A 139 -4.50 -3.03 17.51
N ALA A 140 -3.99 -4.22 17.15
CA ALA A 140 -2.67 -4.70 17.55
C ALA A 140 -1.51 -4.14 16.69
N GLY A 141 -1.80 -3.33 15.66
CA GLY A 141 -0.80 -2.61 14.88
C GLY A 141 -0.58 -3.13 13.45
N VAL A 142 -1.42 -4.04 12.96
CA VAL A 142 -1.45 -4.38 11.52
C VAL A 142 -1.94 -3.15 10.75
N PRO A 143 -1.24 -2.73 9.68
CA PRO A 143 -1.70 -1.62 8.86
C PRO A 143 -3.12 -1.86 8.33
N PRO A 144 -4.07 -0.91 8.51
CA PRO A 144 -5.45 -1.07 8.02
C PRO A 144 -5.51 -1.22 6.49
N ASP A 145 -4.50 -0.69 5.78
CA ASP A 145 -4.33 -0.78 4.33
C ASP A 145 -3.40 -1.91 3.90
N LEU A 146 -3.23 -2.95 4.72
CA LEU A 146 -2.50 -4.15 4.31
C LEU A 146 -3.08 -4.68 3.01
N SER A 147 -2.22 -4.89 2.00
CA SER A 147 -2.59 -5.36 0.67
C SER A 147 -1.87 -6.66 0.30
N ASN A 148 -2.50 -7.46 -0.54
CA ASN A 148 -1.91 -8.66 -1.11
C ASN A 148 -0.98 -8.32 -2.30
N ASP A 149 -0.46 -9.36 -2.95
CA ASP A 149 0.40 -9.31 -4.14
C ASP A 149 -0.25 -8.71 -5.41
N LYS A 150 -1.55 -8.39 -5.36
CA LYS A 150 -2.31 -7.72 -6.43
C LYS A 150 -2.71 -6.30 -6.05
N GLY A 151 -2.26 -5.82 -4.90
CA GLY A 151 -2.64 -4.53 -4.34
C GLY A 151 -4.04 -4.52 -3.70
N ASP A 152 -4.77 -5.67 -3.64
CA ASP A 152 -6.09 -5.69 -3.01
C ASP A 152 -5.96 -5.54 -1.50
N THR A 153 -6.54 -4.49 -0.93
CA THR A 153 -6.55 -4.25 0.51
C THR A 153 -7.57 -5.11 1.25
N LEU A 154 -7.45 -5.22 2.59
CA LEU A 154 -8.46 -5.86 3.43
C LEU A 154 -9.84 -5.21 3.21
N LEU A 155 -9.88 -3.87 3.09
CA LEU A 155 -11.09 -3.11 2.81
C LEU A 155 -11.71 -3.47 1.45
N MET A 156 -10.87 -3.56 0.40
CA MET A 156 -11.32 -3.94 -0.94
C MET A 156 -11.94 -5.34 -0.96
N LEU A 157 -11.29 -6.31 -0.31
CA LEU A 157 -11.81 -7.67 -0.23
C LEU A 157 -13.13 -7.75 0.55
N ALA A 158 -13.22 -7.07 1.70
CA ALA A 158 -14.46 -6.98 2.46
C ALA A 158 -15.58 -6.32 1.65
N ALA A 159 -15.28 -5.25 0.91
CA ALA A 159 -16.23 -4.55 0.06
C ALA A 159 -16.73 -5.42 -1.09
N TYR A 160 -15.84 -6.11 -1.78
CA TYR A 160 -16.19 -7.00 -2.89
C TYR A 160 -17.09 -8.17 -2.45
N HIS A 161 -16.95 -8.61 -1.21
CA HIS A 161 -17.74 -9.72 -0.64
C HIS A 161 -18.98 -9.25 0.16
N GLY A 162 -19.32 -7.97 0.13
CA GLY A 162 -20.58 -7.45 0.70
C GLY A 162 -20.55 -7.25 2.22
N HIS A 163 -19.38 -7.22 2.85
CA HIS A 163 -19.27 -7.14 4.31
C HIS A 163 -19.28 -5.70 4.83
N ALA A 164 -20.44 -5.03 4.75
CA ALA A 164 -20.62 -3.63 5.15
C ALA A 164 -20.17 -3.34 6.60
N GLY A 165 -20.36 -4.29 7.52
CA GLY A 165 -19.89 -4.18 8.90
C GLY A 165 -18.38 -4.07 8.99
N THR A 166 -17.68 -4.95 8.27
CA THR A 166 -16.21 -4.97 8.19
C THR A 166 -15.67 -3.70 7.54
N VAL A 167 -16.34 -3.24 6.47
CA VAL A 167 -15.99 -1.97 5.79
C VAL A 167 -16.03 -0.81 6.78
N ARG A 168 -17.13 -0.65 7.54
CA ARG A 168 -17.23 0.41 8.56
C ARG A 168 -16.17 0.29 9.64
N ALA A 169 -15.89 -0.93 10.10
CA ALA A 169 -14.91 -1.17 11.16
C ALA A 169 -13.47 -0.83 10.72
N LEU A 170 -13.11 -1.17 9.48
CA LEU A 170 -11.79 -0.88 8.91
C LEU A 170 -11.62 0.61 8.60
N THR A 171 -12.62 1.27 7.98
CA THR A 171 -12.56 2.72 7.69
C THR A 171 -12.52 3.56 8.97
N ALA A 172 -13.25 3.16 10.03
CA ALA A 172 -13.15 3.79 11.34
C ALA A 172 -11.74 3.70 11.96
N ARG A 173 -10.89 2.79 11.48
CA ARG A 173 -9.49 2.60 11.89
C ARG A 173 -8.48 3.14 10.90
N GLY A 174 -8.93 3.91 9.92
CA GLY A 174 -8.08 4.62 8.98
C GLY A 174 -7.75 3.85 7.70
N ALA A 175 -8.50 2.77 7.39
CA ALA A 175 -8.41 2.18 6.05
C ALA A 175 -8.89 3.19 5.00
N ASP A 176 -8.09 3.38 3.96
CA ASP A 176 -8.35 4.34 2.89
C ASP A 176 -9.33 3.75 1.85
N PRO A 177 -10.55 4.30 1.71
CA PRO A 177 -11.51 3.83 0.73
C PRO A 177 -11.11 4.15 -0.73
N GLU A 178 -10.12 5.05 -0.93
CA GLU A 178 -9.60 5.45 -2.24
C GLU A 178 -8.31 4.72 -2.62
N ARG A 179 -7.86 3.75 -1.83
CA ARG A 179 -6.67 2.98 -2.16
C ARG A 179 -6.95 1.99 -3.29
N ALA A 180 -6.39 2.28 -4.46
CA ALA A 180 -6.50 1.43 -5.63
C ALA A 180 -5.60 0.19 -5.54
N ASN A 181 -6.02 -0.91 -6.15
CA ASN A 181 -5.16 -2.05 -6.42
C ASN A 181 -4.28 -1.81 -7.67
N ASP A 182 -3.43 -2.78 -8.02
CA ASP A 182 -2.50 -2.70 -9.17
C ASP A 182 -3.19 -2.53 -10.53
N ARG A 183 -4.51 -2.73 -10.58
CA ARG A 183 -5.33 -2.51 -11.77
C ARG A 183 -6.04 -1.15 -11.78
N GLY A 184 -5.81 -0.31 -10.77
CA GLY A 184 -6.49 0.96 -10.59
C GLY A 184 -7.93 0.84 -10.09
N GLN A 185 -8.35 -0.35 -9.61
CA GLN A 185 -9.70 -0.59 -9.13
C GLN A 185 -9.84 -0.12 -7.68
N LEU A 186 -10.97 0.49 -7.34
CA LEU A 186 -11.32 0.93 -5.99
C LEU A 186 -12.37 0.03 -5.33
N PRO A 187 -12.43 -0.02 -3.99
CA PRO A 187 -13.41 -0.81 -3.25
C PRO A 187 -14.86 -0.53 -3.65
N LEU A 188 -15.20 0.75 -3.91
CA LEU A 188 -16.55 1.15 -4.28
C LEU A 188 -17.01 0.54 -5.62
N ALA A 189 -16.15 0.53 -6.64
CA ALA A 189 -16.46 -0.09 -7.92
C ALA A 189 -16.70 -1.61 -7.77
N GLY A 190 -15.93 -2.27 -6.89
CA GLY A 190 -16.10 -3.68 -6.56
C GLY A 190 -17.45 -3.98 -5.89
N ALA A 191 -17.87 -3.16 -4.92
CA ALA A 191 -19.16 -3.29 -4.24
C ALA A 191 -20.34 -3.06 -5.20
N VAL A 192 -20.21 -2.08 -6.10
CA VAL A 192 -21.21 -1.82 -7.15
C VAL A 192 -21.32 -2.99 -8.11
N PHE A 193 -20.18 -3.53 -8.56
CA PHE A 193 -20.15 -4.71 -9.44
C PHE A 193 -20.88 -5.92 -8.82
N LYS A 194 -20.68 -6.15 -7.53
CA LYS A 194 -21.31 -7.25 -6.78
C LYS A 194 -22.77 -6.95 -6.37
N LYS A 195 -23.23 -5.72 -6.61
CA LYS A 195 -24.56 -5.26 -6.24
C LYS A 195 -24.82 -5.36 -4.73
N GLU A 196 -23.90 -4.84 -3.92
CA GLU A 196 -23.94 -4.87 -2.45
C GLU A 196 -24.32 -3.49 -1.88
N PRO A 197 -25.64 -3.17 -1.75
CA PRO A 197 -26.11 -1.82 -1.44
C PRO A 197 -25.64 -1.30 -0.08
N ASP A 198 -25.62 -2.14 0.95
CA ASP A 198 -25.20 -1.72 2.29
C ASP A 198 -23.68 -1.41 2.34
N THR A 199 -22.91 -2.11 1.53
CA THR A 199 -21.48 -1.89 1.39
C THR A 199 -21.19 -0.64 0.58
N VAL A 200 -21.94 -0.41 -0.51
CA VAL A 200 -21.87 0.85 -1.28
C VAL A 200 -22.13 2.05 -0.37
N ARG A 201 -23.19 2.00 0.46
CA ARG A 201 -23.48 3.06 1.42
C ARG A 201 -22.35 3.25 2.43
N ALA A 202 -21.83 2.15 3.00
CA ALA A 202 -20.74 2.23 3.97
C ALA A 202 -19.49 2.91 3.40
N LEU A 203 -19.16 2.65 2.12
CA LEU A 203 -18.03 3.29 1.43
C LEU A 203 -18.30 4.76 1.12
N LEU A 204 -19.51 5.11 0.67
CA LEU A 204 -19.90 6.51 0.46
C LEU A 204 -19.88 7.31 1.77
N ASP A 205 -20.36 6.73 2.87
CA ASP A 205 -20.31 7.34 4.21
C ASP A 205 -18.86 7.54 4.69
N ALA A 206 -17.94 6.70 4.23
CA ALA A 206 -16.51 6.82 4.48
C ALA A 206 -15.79 7.80 3.55
N GLY A 207 -16.52 8.43 2.60
CA GLY A 207 -15.99 9.46 1.71
C GLY A 207 -15.49 8.95 0.36
N ALA A 208 -15.80 7.72 -0.05
CA ALA A 208 -15.41 7.19 -1.36
C ALA A 208 -16.05 8.01 -2.51
N ASP A 209 -15.22 8.41 -3.49
CA ASP A 209 -15.67 9.13 -4.69
C ASP A 209 -16.15 8.13 -5.76
N PRO A 210 -17.44 8.16 -6.16
CA PRO A 210 -17.95 7.25 -7.19
C PRO A 210 -17.38 7.50 -8.59
N ARG A 211 -16.63 8.60 -8.77
CA ARG A 211 -15.98 8.97 -10.05
C ARG A 211 -14.49 8.64 -10.09
N ALA A 212 -13.94 8.17 -8.98
CA ALA A 212 -12.53 7.74 -8.91
C ALA A 212 -12.34 6.28 -9.34
N GLY A 213 -11.09 5.92 -9.68
CA GLY A 213 -10.68 4.56 -10.06
C GLY A 213 -10.93 4.19 -11.52
N ILE A 214 -10.53 2.96 -11.88
CA ILE A 214 -10.65 2.42 -13.25
C ILE A 214 -11.08 0.95 -13.15
N PRO A 215 -12.33 0.57 -13.60
CA PRO A 215 -13.42 1.49 -13.93
C PRO A 215 -13.92 2.23 -12.69
N THR A 216 -14.57 3.36 -12.89
CA THR A 216 -15.25 4.09 -11.82
C THR A 216 -16.51 3.33 -11.35
N ALA A 217 -17.00 3.64 -10.14
CA ALA A 217 -18.25 3.08 -9.66
C ALA A 217 -19.45 3.52 -10.51
N VAL A 218 -19.42 4.75 -11.03
CA VAL A 218 -20.44 5.27 -11.97
C VAL A 218 -20.46 4.47 -13.27
N GLU A 219 -19.29 4.23 -13.89
CA GLU A 219 -19.19 3.43 -15.12
C GLU A 219 -19.66 2.00 -14.88
N THR A 220 -19.27 1.40 -13.74
CA THR A 220 -19.69 0.06 -13.35
C THR A 220 -21.21 0.00 -13.18
N ALA A 221 -21.82 0.98 -12.49
CA ALA A 221 -23.28 1.03 -12.31
C ALA A 221 -24.02 1.15 -13.65
N ARG A 222 -23.50 1.95 -14.60
CA ARG A 222 -24.06 2.07 -15.96
C ARG A 222 -23.93 0.77 -16.74
N MET A 223 -22.76 0.14 -16.71
CA MET A 223 -22.49 -1.11 -17.44
C MET A 223 -23.42 -2.25 -17.02
N PHE A 224 -23.73 -2.33 -15.73
CA PHE A 224 -24.57 -3.40 -15.16
C PHE A 224 -26.02 -2.98 -14.92
N GLY A 225 -26.44 -1.76 -15.33
CA GLY A 225 -27.81 -1.29 -15.23
C GLY A 225 -28.31 -1.06 -13.79
N HIS A 226 -27.41 -0.72 -12.87
CA HIS A 226 -27.73 -0.46 -11.46
C HIS A 226 -28.23 0.97 -11.24
N ALA A 227 -29.46 1.25 -11.70
CA ALA A 227 -30.05 2.58 -11.64
C ALA A 227 -30.16 3.17 -10.22
N GLU A 228 -30.33 2.34 -9.21
CA GLU A 228 -30.37 2.76 -7.80
C GLU A 228 -29.05 3.37 -7.36
N PHE A 229 -27.90 2.81 -7.75
CA PHE A 229 -26.58 3.34 -7.41
C PHE A 229 -26.28 4.64 -8.16
N LEU A 230 -26.71 4.74 -9.43
CA LEU A 230 -26.60 5.99 -10.18
C LEU A 230 -27.34 7.12 -9.48
N ALA A 231 -28.54 6.85 -8.95
CA ALA A 231 -29.28 7.84 -8.18
C ALA A 231 -28.54 8.28 -6.91
N TRP A 232 -27.85 7.36 -6.21
CA TRP A 232 -27.04 7.70 -5.03
C TRP A 232 -25.81 8.52 -5.38
N PHE A 233 -25.24 8.30 -6.58
CA PHE A 233 -24.09 9.06 -7.10
C PHE A 233 -24.49 10.42 -7.70
N GLY A 234 -25.78 10.76 -7.74
CA GLY A 234 -26.30 11.98 -8.37
C GLY A 234 -26.22 11.94 -9.90
N GLU A 235 -26.19 10.74 -10.48
CA GLU A 235 -26.11 10.52 -11.92
C GLU A 235 -27.49 10.17 -12.49
N PRO A 236 -27.83 10.67 -13.71
CA PRO A 236 -29.06 10.27 -14.35
C PRO A 236 -29.04 8.77 -14.67
N ALA A 237 -30.14 8.08 -14.44
CA ALA A 237 -30.36 6.78 -15.03
C ALA A 237 -30.20 6.94 -16.55
N GLY A 238 -29.34 6.14 -17.19
CA GLY A 238 -29.18 6.15 -18.64
C GLY A 238 -30.55 6.03 -19.34
N PRO A 239 -30.65 6.33 -20.66
CA PRO A 239 -31.89 6.22 -21.37
C PRO A 239 -32.44 4.81 -21.14
N SER A 240 -33.56 4.72 -20.43
CA SER A 240 -34.30 3.48 -20.30
C SER A 240 -34.56 2.95 -21.68
N ASP A 241 -34.21 1.68 -21.97
CA ASP A 241 -34.75 0.93 -23.10
C ASP A 241 -36.28 0.93 -22.99
N THR A 242 -36.87 2.01 -23.43
CA THR A 242 -38.32 2.02 -23.67
C THR A 242 -38.49 1.17 -24.92
N PRO A 243 -39.19 0.03 -24.87
CA PRO A 243 -39.48 -0.72 -26.07
C PRO A 243 -40.23 0.22 -27.02
N PRO A 244 -39.98 0.17 -28.36
CA PRO A 244 -40.66 1.02 -29.31
C PRO A 244 -42.18 0.79 -29.15
N PRO A 245 -43.00 1.85 -29.23
CA PRO A 245 -44.44 1.70 -29.22
C PRO A 245 -44.85 0.83 -30.39
N GLY A 246 -45.55 -0.28 -30.07
CA GLY A 246 -46.07 -1.21 -31.05
C GLY A 246 -47.24 -0.64 -31.86
#